data_280c01ff0bacbb7261a00b33a0c9f66c
#
_entry.id   280c01ff0bacbb7261a00b33a0c9f66c
#
_cell.length_a   1.000
_cell.length_b   1.000
_cell.length_c   1.000
_cell.angle_alpha   90.00
_cell.angle_beta   90.00
_cell.angle_gamma   90.00
#
_symmetry.space_group_name_H-M   'P 1'
#
loop_
_entity.id
_entity.type
_entity.pdbx_description
1 polymer ?
#
loop_
_entity_poly.entity_id
_entity_poly.type
_entity_poly.pdbx_seq_one_letter_code
_entity_poly.pdbx_strand_id
1 'polypeptide(L)'
;MIAEFINGLQNFHFLQNALITAIVIGVVAGAVGCFIILRGMSLMGDAISHAVLPGVALSFILGIDFFIGAIIFGLMASIIITYIKGNSIIKSDTAIGITFSSFLALGVILISVAKSSTDLFHILFGNILAVQDMDMWITIGVGALILLIIGIFFKQLLITSFDELLAKAMGMPVNFYHYLLMVLLTLVSVTAMQSVGTILIVAMLITPAATAYLYANSLKRMIFLSSGLGALASVVGLFIGYSFNLAAGSSIVLTSASFFLISFFISPKQRYLKLKNKKIIK
;
A
#
# COMPACT_ATOMS: atom_id res chain seq x y z
N MET A 1 14.60 16.46 22.02
CA MET A 1 14.02 15.72 20.86
C MET A 1 13.47 14.34 21.23
N ILE A 2 14.30 13.32 21.59
CA ILE A 2 13.76 11.98 21.98
C ILE A 2 12.87 12.09 23.23
N ALA A 3 13.31 12.79 24.27
CA ALA A 3 12.52 12.99 25.48
C ALA A 3 11.21 13.78 25.20
N GLU A 4 11.24 14.75 24.33
CA GLU A 4 10.05 15.52 23.92
C GLU A 4 9.05 14.66 23.15
N PHE A 5 9.53 13.80 22.26
CA PHE A 5 8.67 12.85 21.55
C PHE A 5 8.02 11.83 22.49
N ILE A 6 8.79 11.28 23.45
CA ILE A 6 8.27 10.36 24.46
C ILE A 6 7.25 11.07 25.36
N ASN A 7 7.55 12.29 25.82
CA ASN A 7 6.60 13.10 26.57
C ASN A 7 5.36 13.45 25.72
N GLY A 8 5.54 13.73 24.44
CA GLY A 8 4.45 13.94 23.49
C GLY A 8 3.54 12.72 23.39
N LEU A 9 4.13 11.52 23.25
CA LEU A 9 3.37 10.26 23.22
C LEU A 9 2.61 9.97 24.51
N GLN A 10 3.13 10.40 25.66
CA GLN A 10 2.43 10.21 26.94
C GLN A 10 1.28 11.21 27.16
N ASN A 11 1.41 12.42 26.66
CA ASN A 11 0.49 13.52 26.93
C ASN A 11 -0.51 13.81 25.82
N PHE A 12 -0.22 13.42 24.56
CA PHE A 12 -1.05 13.75 23.39
C PHE A 12 -1.66 12.50 22.75
N HIS A 13 -2.96 12.35 22.89
CA HIS A 13 -3.73 11.22 22.34
C HIS A 13 -3.63 11.12 20.82
N PHE A 14 -3.61 12.26 20.10
CA PHE A 14 -3.48 12.29 18.65
C PHE A 14 -2.17 11.68 18.16
N LEU A 15 -1.08 11.83 18.91
CA LEU A 15 0.23 11.28 18.55
C LEU A 15 0.28 9.76 18.77
N GLN A 16 -0.43 9.26 19.79
CA GLN A 16 -0.61 7.82 20.00
C GLN A 16 -1.40 7.19 18.84
N ASN A 17 -2.53 7.78 18.47
CA ASN A 17 -3.34 7.31 17.35
C ASN A 17 -2.55 7.32 16.05
N ALA A 18 -1.82 8.39 15.77
CA ALA A 18 -0.96 8.50 14.60
C ALA A 18 0.09 7.39 14.55
N LEU A 19 0.76 7.13 15.67
CA LEU A 19 1.81 6.12 15.76
C LEU A 19 1.25 4.70 15.56
N ILE A 20 0.17 4.36 16.26
CA ILE A 20 -0.48 3.05 16.15
C ILE A 20 -0.96 2.82 14.71
N THR A 21 -1.68 3.78 14.15
CA THR A 21 -2.19 3.72 12.78
C THR A 21 -1.06 3.56 11.77
N ALA A 22 0.02 4.36 11.88
CA ALA A 22 1.17 4.26 10.99
C ALA A 22 1.85 2.88 11.06
N ILE A 23 2.04 2.33 12.25
CA ILE A 23 2.64 1.00 12.44
C ILE A 23 1.74 -0.08 11.82
N VAL A 24 0.44 -0.06 12.09
CA VAL A 24 -0.51 -1.04 11.54
C VAL A 24 -0.51 -0.98 10.02
N ILE A 25 -0.61 0.21 9.43
CA ILE A 25 -0.53 0.40 7.97
C ILE A 25 0.81 -0.10 7.44
N GLY A 26 1.94 0.24 8.08
CA GLY A 26 3.26 -0.21 7.66
C GLY A 26 3.41 -1.74 7.66
N VAL A 27 2.86 -2.41 8.67
CA VAL A 27 2.86 -3.87 8.77
C VAL A 27 2.00 -4.50 7.68
N VAL A 28 0.77 -4.04 7.53
CA VAL A 28 -0.23 -4.62 6.60
C VAL A 28 0.14 -4.32 5.15
N ALA A 29 0.50 -3.08 4.84
CA ALA A 29 0.96 -2.69 3.51
C ALA A 29 2.24 -3.43 3.11
N GLY A 30 3.20 -3.58 4.04
CA GLY A 30 4.40 -4.39 3.81
C GLY A 30 4.09 -5.85 3.50
N ALA A 31 3.12 -6.46 4.19
CA ALA A 31 2.71 -7.84 3.95
C ALA A 31 2.04 -8.02 2.57
N VAL A 32 1.05 -7.17 2.24
CA VAL A 32 0.34 -7.20 0.95
C VAL A 32 1.30 -6.84 -0.20
N GLY A 33 2.15 -5.84 0.01
CA GLY A 33 3.15 -5.38 -0.95
C GLY A 33 4.10 -6.47 -1.43
N CYS A 34 4.44 -7.44 -0.58
CA CYS A 34 5.25 -8.59 -0.98
C CYS A 34 4.62 -9.40 -2.13
N PHE A 35 3.31 -9.65 -2.08
CA PHE A 35 2.60 -10.36 -3.14
C PHE A 35 2.52 -9.54 -4.42
N ILE A 36 2.32 -8.23 -4.30
CA ILE A 36 2.24 -7.30 -5.43
C ILE A 36 3.56 -7.23 -6.18
N ILE A 37 4.69 -7.10 -5.46
CA ILE A 37 6.03 -7.08 -6.06
C ILE A 37 6.34 -8.40 -6.75
N LEU A 38 6.03 -9.55 -6.12
CA LEU A 38 6.28 -10.85 -6.72
C LEU A 38 5.47 -11.11 -8.00
N ARG A 39 4.28 -10.51 -8.10
CA ARG A 39 3.45 -10.58 -9.32
C ARG A 39 3.79 -9.52 -10.37
N GLY A 40 4.77 -8.65 -10.12
CA GLY A 40 5.17 -7.57 -11.04
C GLY A 40 4.08 -6.52 -11.25
N MET A 41 3.22 -6.29 -10.25
CA MET A 41 2.10 -5.34 -10.31
C MET A 41 2.31 -4.13 -9.41
N SER A 42 3.54 -3.61 -9.33
CA SER A 42 3.90 -2.54 -8.39
C SER A 42 3.06 -1.26 -8.56
N LEU A 43 2.62 -0.94 -9.77
CA LEU A 43 1.78 0.22 -10.04
C LEU A 43 0.31 0.04 -9.62
N MET A 44 -0.10 -1.18 -9.23
CA MET A 44 -1.49 -1.47 -8.90
C MET A 44 -1.96 -0.74 -7.64
N GLY A 45 -1.07 -0.59 -6.64
CA GLY A 45 -1.38 0.16 -5.42
C GLY A 45 -1.68 1.62 -5.70
N ASP A 46 -0.88 2.24 -6.56
CA ASP A 46 -1.08 3.64 -7.00
C ASP A 46 -2.39 3.79 -7.79
N ALA A 47 -2.62 2.89 -8.74
CA ALA A 47 -3.84 2.90 -9.55
C ALA A 47 -5.11 2.78 -8.71
N ILE A 48 -5.15 1.88 -7.73
CA ILE A 48 -6.31 1.71 -6.85
C ILE A 48 -6.50 2.93 -5.95
N SER A 49 -5.42 3.47 -5.37
CA SER A 49 -5.50 4.65 -4.50
C SER A 49 -6.12 5.86 -5.20
N HIS A 50 -5.86 6.04 -6.48
CA HIS A 50 -6.47 7.11 -7.26
C HIS A 50 -7.83 6.73 -7.88
N ALA A 51 -8.04 5.46 -8.22
CA ALA A 51 -9.32 4.97 -8.73
C ALA A 51 -10.46 5.03 -7.71
N VAL A 52 -10.14 5.18 -6.45
CA VAL A 52 -11.10 5.38 -5.35
C VAL A 52 -11.73 6.78 -5.38
N LEU A 53 -11.06 7.79 -5.96
CA LEU A 53 -11.51 9.19 -5.94
C LEU A 53 -12.93 9.43 -6.47
N PRO A 54 -13.36 8.83 -7.59
CA PRO A 54 -14.75 9.00 -8.04
C PRO A 54 -15.75 8.46 -7.03
N GLY A 55 -15.41 7.37 -6.35
CA GLY A 55 -16.25 6.77 -5.32
C GLY A 55 -16.41 7.68 -4.11
N VAL A 56 -15.31 8.31 -3.69
CA VAL A 56 -15.30 9.30 -2.62
C VAL A 56 -16.15 10.52 -2.98
N ALA A 57 -15.95 11.06 -4.19
CA ALA A 57 -16.71 12.21 -4.67
C ALA A 57 -18.22 11.90 -4.75
N LEU A 58 -18.55 10.72 -5.24
CA LEU A 58 -19.95 10.26 -5.33
C LEU A 58 -20.58 10.05 -3.96
N SER A 59 -19.84 9.47 -3.00
CA SER A 59 -20.30 9.32 -1.62
C SER A 59 -20.61 10.67 -0.99
N PHE A 60 -19.76 11.66 -1.22
CA PHE A 60 -19.99 13.03 -0.75
C PHE A 60 -21.26 13.65 -1.35
N ILE A 61 -21.46 13.51 -2.67
CA ILE A 61 -22.65 14.04 -3.38
C ILE A 61 -23.93 13.37 -2.86
N LEU A 62 -23.88 12.06 -2.60
CA LEU A 62 -25.03 11.28 -2.16
C LEU A 62 -25.27 11.32 -0.64
N GLY A 63 -24.36 11.91 0.14
CA GLY A 63 -24.44 11.96 1.59
C GLY A 63 -24.29 10.58 2.26
N ILE A 64 -23.61 9.64 1.62
CA ILE A 64 -23.30 8.30 2.16
C ILE A 64 -21.87 8.23 2.69
N ASP A 65 -21.60 7.16 3.46
CA ASP A 65 -20.29 6.97 4.05
C ASP A 65 -19.19 6.86 2.97
N PHE A 66 -18.09 7.55 3.21
CA PHE A 66 -16.89 7.61 2.36
C PHE A 66 -16.35 6.21 2.00
N PHE A 67 -16.31 5.29 2.97
CA PHE A 67 -15.77 3.94 2.77
C PHE A 67 -16.54 3.15 1.73
N ILE A 68 -17.87 3.30 1.67
CA ILE A 68 -18.73 2.54 0.76
C ILE A 68 -18.36 2.85 -0.68
N GLY A 69 -18.33 4.13 -1.05
CA GLY A 69 -17.96 4.53 -2.41
C GLY A 69 -16.51 4.22 -2.75
N ALA A 70 -15.60 4.43 -1.80
CA ALA A 70 -14.19 4.12 -1.95
C ALA A 70 -13.95 2.63 -2.25
N ILE A 71 -14.57 1.73 -1.49
CA ILE A 71 -14.45 0.28 -1.70
C ILE A 71 -15.07 -0.13 -3.04
N ILE A 72 -16.26 0.34 -3.35
CA ILE A 72 -16.96 -0.01 -4.61
C ILE A 72 -16.11 0.38 -5.83
N PHE A 73 -15.62 1.61 -5.87
CA PHE A 73 -14.83 2.09 -7.01
C PHE A 73 -13.43 1.45 -7.06
N GLY A 74 -12.79 1.22 -5.93
CA GLY A 74 -11.52 0.50 -5.87
C GLY A 74 -11.64 -0.95 -6.35
N LEU A 75 -12.68 -1.67 -5.96
CA LEU A 75 -12.98 -3.01 -6.45
C LEU A 75 -13.34 -3.00 -7.94
N MET A 76 -14.14 -2.04 -8.39
CA MET A 76 -14.51 -1.90 -9.79
C MET A 76 -13.27 -1.66 -10.66
N ALA A 77 -12.36 -0.79 -10.26
CA ALA A 77 -11.09 -0.58 -10.95
C ALA A 77 -10.25 -1.86 -11.00
N SER A 78 -10.14 -2.58 -9.89
CA SER A 78 -9.42 -3.86 -9.82
C SER A 78 -9.99 -4.91 -10.77
N ILE A 79 -11.32 -5.01 -10.84
CA ILE A 79 -12.02 -5.92 -11.76
C ILE A 79 -11.76 -5.52 -13.21
N ILE A 80 -11.86 -4.24 -13.55
CA ILE A 80 -11.63 -3.72 -14.90
C ILE A 80 -10.18 -4.00 -15.34
N ILE A 81 -9.19 -3.70 -14.50
CA ILE A 81 -7.77 -3.98 -14.80
C ILE A 81 -7.57 -5.46 -15.04
N THR A 82 -8.13 -6.32 -14.18
CA THR A 82 -8.00 -7.77 -14.30
C THR A 82 -8.67 -8.29 -15.57
N TYR A 83 -9.85 -7.76 -15.90
CA TYR A 83 -10.58 -8.13 -17.12
C TYR A 83 -9.82 -7.74 -18.39
N ILE A 84 -9.29 -6.51 -18.45
CA ILE A 84 -8.49 -6.04 -19.58
C ILE A 84 -7.23 -6.91 -19.75
N LYS A 85 -6.52 -7.17 -18.63
CA LYS A 85 -5.32 -8.02 -18.64
C LYS A 85 -5.61 -9.45 -19.13
N GLY A 86 -6.74 -10.02 -18.75
CA GLY A 86 -7.10 -11.40 -19.11
C GLY A 86 -7.63 -11.58 -20.53
N ASN A 87 -8.21 -10.52 -21.14
CA ASN A 87 -8.92 -10.60 -22.42
C ASN A 87 -8.29 -9.74 -23.54
N SER A 88 -7.08 -9.22 -23.33
CA SER A 88 -6.42 -8.31 -24.26
C SER A 88 -4.94 -8.67 -24.42
N ILE A 89 -4.35 -8.29 -25.54
CA ILE A 89 -2.91 -8.39 -25.81
C ILE A 89 -2.09 -7.30 -25.10
N ILE A 90 -2.76 -6.39 -24.38
CA ILE A 90 -2.15 -5.25 -23.74
C ILE A 90 -1.39 -5.69 -22.47
N LYS A 91 -0.22 -5.10 -22.25
CA LYS A 91 0.59 -5.36 -21.05
C LYS A 91 -0.14 -4.89 -19.80
N SER A 92 0.11 -5.56 -18.67
CA SER A 92 -0.49 -5.24 -17.36
C SER A 92 -0.37 -3.76 -16.98
N ASP A 93 0.83 -3.18 -17.16
CA ASP A 93 1.08 -1.77 -16.81
C ASP A 93 0.26 -0.79 -17.66
N THR A 94 0.02 -1.13 -18.94
CA THR A 94 -0.83 -0.31 -19.81
C THR A 94 -2.30 -0.37 -19.38
N ALA A 95 -2.80 -1.57 -19.03
CA ALA A 95 -4.17 -1.72 -18.51
C ALA A 95 -4.37 -0.94 -17.19
N ILE A 96 -3.37 -1.00 -16.30
CA ILE A 96 -3.33 -0.23 -15.07
C ILE A 96 -3.36 1.27 -15.37
N GLY A 97 -2.50 1.76 -16.28
CA GLY A 97 -2.40 3.18 -16.62
C GLY A 97 -3.67 3.75 -17.23
N ILE A 98 -4.33 3.00 -18.15
CA ILE A 98 -5.60 3.43 -18.76
C ILE A 98 -6.70 3.52 -17.71
N THR A 99 -6.85 2.50 -16.87
CA THR A 99 -7.88 2.49 -15.82
C THR A 99 -7.62 3.61 -14.81
N PHE A 100 -6.38 3.76 -14.33
CA PHE A 100 -5.96 4.82 -13.43
C PHE A 100 -6.33 6.20 -13.97
N SER A 101 -5.88 6.54 -15.19
CA SER A 101 -6.13 7.87 -15.76
C SER A 101 -7.61 8.14 -16.01
N SER A 102 -8.38 7.12 -16.42
CA SER A 102 -9.82 7.24 -16.63
C SER A 102 -10.58 7.51 -15.33
N PHE A 103 -10.27 6.76 -14.26
CA PHE A 103 -10.89 6.94 -12.96
C PHE A 103 -10.47 8.26 -12.31
N LEU A 104 -9.19 8.63 -12.41
CA LEU A 104 -8.71 9.91 -11.93
C LEU A 104 -9.45 11.07 -12.60
N ALA A 105 -9.57 11.04 -13.93
CA ALA A 105 -10.30 12.07 -14.67
C ALA A 105 -11.78 12.13 -14.27
N LEU A 106 -12.43 10.97 -14.10
CA LEU A 106 -13.80 10.89 -13.60
C LEU A 106 -13.92 11.48 -12.19
N GLY A 107 -12.98 11.17 -11.32
CA GLY A 107 -12.90 11.70 -9.95
C GLY A 107 -12.82 13.23 -9.97
N VAL A 108 -11.90 13.79 -10.74
CA VAL A 108 -11.73 15.25 -10.87
C VAL A 108 -13.00 15.93 -11.37
N ILE A 109 -13.69 15.33 -12.36
CA ILE A 109 -14.97 15.86 -12.87
C ILE A 109 -16.04 15.86 -11.76
N LEU A 110 -16.21 14.73 -11.05
CA LEU A 110 -17.21 14.63 -9.97
C LEU A 110 -16.93 15.61 -8.83
N ILE A 111 -15.67 15.78 -8.47
CA ILE A 111 -15.22 16.76 -7.48
C ILE A 111 -15.58 18.19 -7.90
N SER A 112 -15.32 18.53 -9.16
CA SER A 112 -15.66 19.85 -9.70
C SER A 112 -17.17 20.13 -9.63
N VAL A 113 -17.99 19.12 -9.89
CA VAL A 113 -19.47 19.21 -9.79
C VAL A 113 -19.92 19.33 -8.33
N ALA A 114 -19.26 18.63 -7.40
CA ALA A 114 -19.59 18.64 -5.97
C ALA A 114 -19.34 19.99 -5.28
N LYS A 115 -18.65 20.95 -5.94
CA LYS A 115 -18.27 22.28 -5.41
C LYS A 115 -17.54 22.23 -4.05
N SER A 116 -16.96 21.09 -3.71
CA SER A 116 -16.24 20.84 -2.46
C SER A 116 -14.74 20.86 -2.71
N SER A 117 -14.15 22.05 -2.83
CA SER A 117 -12.72 22.18 -3.15
C SER A 117 -11.78 21.99 -1.94
N THR A 118 -12.29 22.09 -0.73
CA THR A 118 -11.45 22.14 0.48
C THR A 118 -11.10 20.76 1.04
N ASP A 119 -12.00 19.79 1.00
CA ASP A 119 -11.80 18.51 1.69
C ASP A 119 -11.01 17.47 0.89
N LEU A 120 -10.95 17.62 -0.42
CA LEU A 120 -10.31 16.63 -1.30
C LEU A 120 -8.80 16.68 -1.31
N PHE A 121 -8.20 17.86 -1.15
CA PHE A 121 -6.76 17.95 -0.92
C PHE A 121 -6.35 17.24 0.38
N HIS A 122 -7.16 17.31 1.43
CA HIS A 122 -6.92 16.57 2.67
C HIS A 122 -6.99 15.05 2.46
N ILE A 123 -7.91 14.57 1.64
CA ILE A 123 -8.04 13.14 1.33
C ILE A 123 -6.85 12.64 0.51
N LEU A 124 -6.38 13.43 -0.48
CA LEU A 124 -5.24 13.04 -1.31
C LEU A 124 -3.91 13.06 -0.55
N PHE A 125 -3.67 14.08 0.24
CA PHE A 125 -2.40 14.25 0.95
C PHE A 125 -2.42 13.67 2.35
N GLY A 126 -3.62 13.45 2.93
CA GLY A 126 -3.80 12.92 4.28
C GLY A 126 -3.14 13.78 5.37
N ASN A 127 -3.52 13.53 6.58
CA ASN A 127 -2.80 14.04 7.75
C ASN A 127 -2.83 13.00 8.86
N ILE A 128 -1.78 12.20 8.94
CA ILE A 128 -1.69 11.13 9.93
C ILE A 128 -1.84 11.63 11.38
N LEU A 129 -1.49 12.89 11.66
CA LEU A 129 -1.64 13.47 12.99
C LEU A 129 -3.09 13.85 13.33
N ALA A 130 -3.99 13.87 12.33
CA ALA A 130 -5.40 14.16 12.50
C ALA A 130 -6.29 12.91 12.60
N VAL A 131 -5.70 11.71 12.72
CA VAL A 131 -6.42 10.44 12.81
C VAL A 131 -7.27 10.39 14.07
N GLN A 132 -8.57 10.15 13.90
CA GLN A 132 -9.52 9.99 15.00
C GLN A 132 -9.45 8.58 15.59
N ASP A 133 -9.96 8.41 16.82
CA ASP A 133 -10.00 7.11 17.50
C ASP A 133 -10.75 6.05 16.69
N MET A 134 -11.87 6.45 16.07
CA MET A 134 -12.66 5.54 15.22
C MET A 134 -11.88 5.04 14.01
N ASP A 135 -11.16 5.93 13.33
CA ASP A 135 -10.34 5.58 12.15
C ASP A 135 -9.19 4.64 12.53
N MET A 136 -8.58 4.87 13.69
CA MET A 136 -7.54 3.99 14.23
C MET A 136 -8.09 2.58 14.47
N TRP A 137 -9.26 2.44 15.13
CA TRP A 137 -9.86 1.14 15.39
C TRP A 137 -10.32 0.43 14.12
N ILE A 138 -10.85 1.15 13.14
CA ILE A 138 -11.18 0.62 11.82
C ILE A 138 -9.90 0.09 11.14
N THR A 139 -8.82 0.86 11.16
CA THR A 139 -7.53 0.47 10.58
C THR A 139 -6.97 -0.79 11.24
N ILE A 140 -7.05 -0.90 12.56
CA ILE A 140 -6.62 -2.10 13.30
C ILE A 140 -7.49 -3.31 12.91
N GLY A 141 -8.82 -3.14 12.89
CA GLY A 141 -9.75 -4.21 12.57
C GLY A 141 -9.59 -4.74 11.14
N VAL A 142 -9.53 -3.84 10.17
CA VAL A 142 -9.31 -4.19 8.75
C VAL A 142 -7.91 -4.79 8.57
N GLY A 143 -6.89 -4.21 9.20
CA GLY A 143 -5.53 -4.73 9.16
C GLY A 143 -5.41 -6.15 9.72
N ALA A 144 -6.03 -6.41 10.86
CA ALA A 144 -6.08 -7.74 11.46
C ALA A 144 -6.81 -8.75 10.55
N LEU A 145 -7.93 -8.35 9.94
CA LEU A 145 -8.67 -9.16 8.97
C LEU A 145 -7.80 -9.53 7.76
N ILE A 146 -7.09 -8.56 7.20
CA ILE A 146 -6.20 -8.77 6.04
C ILE A 146 -5.08 -9.76 6.40
N LEU A 147 -4.41 -9.57 7.53
CA LEU A 147 -3.34 -10.47 7.97
C LEU A 147 -3.86 -11.89 8.27
N LEU A 148 -5.06 -12.00 8.82
CA LEU A 148 -5.73 -13.28 9.04
C LEU A 148 -6.01 -13.99 7.72
N ILE A 149 -6.57 -13.30 6.72
CA ILE A 149 -6.83 -13.86 5.39
C ILE A 149 -5.53 -14.28 4.71
N ILE A 150 -4.48 -13.47 4.78
CA ILE A 150 -3.15 -13.83 4.26
C ILE A 150 -2.63 -15.08 4.96
N GLY A 151 -2.80 -15.21 6.28
CA GLY A 151 -2.39 -16.37 7.06
C GLY A 151 -3.11 -17.65 6.64
N ILE A 152 -4.44 -17.59 6.49
CA ILE A 152 -5.28 -18.72 6.07
C ILE A 152 -4.93 -19.18 4.65
N PHE A 153 -4.83 -18.26 3.72
CA PHE A 153 -4.59 -18.54 2.29
C PHE A 153 -3.11 -18.43 1.89
N PHE A 154 -2.19 -18.44 2.86
CA PHE A 154 -0.77 -18.22 2.61
C PHE A 154 -0.18 -19.14 1.54
N LYS A 155 -0.45 -20.46 1.62
CA LYS A 155 0.09 -21.46 0.68
C LYS A 155 -0.45 -21.23 -0.74
N GLN A 156 -1.74 -20.96 -0.86
CA GLN A 156 -2.40 -20.73 -2.13
C GLN A 156 -1.92 -19.43 -2.79
N LEU A 157 -1.84 -18.34 -2.01
CA LEU A 157 -1.29 -17.06 -2.46
C LEU A 157 0.19 -17.19 -2.85
N LEU A 158 0.97 -18.00 -2.14
CA LEU A 158 2.36 -18.30 -2.48
C LEU A 158 2.45 -18.94 -3.87
N ILE A 159 1.77 -20.07 -4.08
CA ILE A 159 1.86 -20.85 -5.33
C ILE A 159 1.38 -20.00 -6.51
N THR A 160 0.23 -19.34 -6.37
CA THR A 160 -0.33 -18.49 -7.44
C THR A 160 0.50 -17.23 -7.74
N SER A 161 1.39 -16.82 -6.83
CA SER A 161 2.25 -15.65 -7.05
C SER A 161 3.59 -16.01 -7.69
N PHE A 162 4.05 -17.25 -7.54
CA PHE A 162 5.31 -17.72 -8.14
C PHE A 162 5.11 -18.43 -9.48
N ASP A 163 4.10 -19.29 -9.58
CA ASP A 163 3.84 -20.08 -10.79
C ASP A 163 2.33 -20.30 -10.97
N GLU A 164 1.74 -19.45 -11.80
CA GLU A 164 0.32 -19.50 -12.15
C GLU A 164 -0.03 -20.76 -12.96
N LEU A 165 0.89 -21.25 -13.79
CA LEU A 165 0.68 -22.45 -14.61
C LEU A 165 0.65 -23.70 -13.72
N LEU A 166 1.60 -23.81 -12.80
CA LEU A 166 1.62 -24.88 -11.80
C LEU A 166 0.36 -24.88 -10.94
N ALA A 167 -0.09 -23.70 -10.48
CA ALA A 167 -1.32 -23.57 -9.71
C ALA A 167 -2.55 -24.08 -10.49
N LYS A 168 -2.67 -23.74 -11.78
CA LYS A 168 -3.73 -24.25 -12.67
C LYS A 168 -3.62 -25.77 -12.86
N ALA A 169 -2.42 -26.30 -13.08
CA ALA A 169 -2.19 -27.74 -13.22
C ALA A 169 -2.56 -28.53 -11.94
N MET A 170 -2.44 -27.91 -10.77
CA MET A 170 -2.87 -28.47 -9.48
C MET A 170 -4.38 -28.34 -9.25
N GLY A 171 -5.17 -27.84 -10.19
CA GLY A 171 -6.62 -27.64 -10.08
C GLY A 171 -7.02 -26.46 -9.17
N MET A 172 -6.10 -25.54 -8.85
CA MET A 172 -6.44 -24.40 -8.00
C MET A 172 -7.21 -23.33 -8.77
N PRO A 173 -8.24 -22.70 -8.16
CA PRO A 173 -8.98 -21.59 -8.77
C PRO A 173 -8.13 -20.31 -8.75
N VAL A 174 -7.17 -20.18 -9.65
CA VAL A 174 -6.20 -19.08 -9.71
C VAL A 174 -6.87 -17.72 -9.77
N ASN A 175 -7.95 -17.59 -10.55
CA ASN A 175 -8.71 -16.35 -10.63
C ASN A 175 -9.28 -15.91 -9.27
N PHE A 176 -9.76 -16.84 -8.45
CA PHE A 176 -10.25 -16.53 -7.11
C PHE A 176 -9.14 -15.91 -6.25
N TYR A 177 -7.94 -16.51 -6.21
CA TYR A 177 -6.82 -15.97 -5.43
C TYR A 177 -6.28 -14.66 -5.99
N HIS A 178 -6.42 -14.45 -7.30
CA HIS A 178 -6.09 -13.16 -7.91
C HIS A 178 -7.06 -12.07 -7.43
N TYR A 179 -8.38 -12.31 -7.53
CA TYR A 179 -9.38 -11.36 -7.03
C TYR A 179 -9.30 -11.16 -5.52
N LEU A 180 -9.04 -12.22 -4.75
CA LEU A 180 -8.82 -12.11 -3.32
C LEU A 180 -7.68 -11.13 -3.00
N LEU A 181 -6.54 -11.25 -3.69
CA LEU A 181 -5.43 -10.31 -3.51
C LEU A 181 -5.81 -8.87 -3.89
N MET A 182 -6.61 -8.69 -4.95
CA MET A 182 -7.11 -7.38 -5.33
C MET A 182 -8.03 -6.77 -4.28
N VAL A 183 -8.90 -7.56 -3.69
CA VAL A 183 -9.75 -7.15 -2.55
C VAL A 183 -8.88 -6.72 -1.36
N LEU A 184 -7.89 -7.52 -0.98
CA LEU A 184 -6.98 -7.18 0.11
C LEU A 184 -6.22 -5.88 -0.17
N LEU A 185 -5.73 -5.70 -1.39
CA LEU A 185 -5.06 -4.47 -1.81
C LEU A 185 -5.99 -3.25 -1.73
N THR A 186 -7.23 -3.39 -2.22
CA THR A 186 -8.23 -2.31 -2.15
C THR A 186 -8.55 -1.96 -0.70
N LEU A 187 -8.73 -2.93 0.17
CA LEU A 187 -8.99 -2.70 1.60
C LEU A 187 -7.84 -1.95 2.26
N VAL A 188 -6.59 -2.37 2.03
CA VAL A 188 -5.41 -1.65 2.55
C VAL A 188 -5.37 -0.22 2.01
N SER A 189 -5.57 -0.04 0.70
CA SER A 189 -5.50 1.27 0.06
C SER A 189 -6.57 2.22 0.56
N VAL A 190 -7.82 1.77 0.66
CA VAL A 190 -8.95 2.60 1.13
C VAL A 190 -8.78 2.99 2.60
N THR A 191 -8.47 2.01 3.46
CA THR A 191 -8.31 2.25 4.91
C THR A 191 -7.13 3.18 5.19
N ALA A 192 -6.00 2.97 4.51
CA ALA A 192 -4.83 3.79 4.71
C ALA A 192 -4.97 5.18 4.07
N MET A 193 -5.69 5.31 2.93
CA MET A 193 -5.91 6.60 2.28
C MET A 193 -6.65 7.59 3.19
N GLN A 194 -7.65 7.13 3.93
CA GLN A 194 -8.39 7.97 4.88
C GLN A 194 -7.48 8.49 5.99
N SER A 195 -6.61 7.64 6.52
CA SER A 195 -5.77 7.97 7.67
C SER A 195 -4.50 8.74 7.29
N VAL A 196 -3.85 8.39 6.17
CA VAL A 196 -2.49 8.85 5.88
C VAL A 196 -2.30 9.45 4.48
N GLY A 197 -3.32 9.38 3.64
CA GLY A 197 -3.30 9.87 2.25
C GLY A 197 -2.66 8.91 1.24
N THR A 198 -2.83 9.24 -0.05
CA THR A 198 -2.43 8.35 -1.16
C THR A 198 -0.91 8.20 -1.28
N ILE A 199 -0.15 9.26 -1.06
CA ILE A 199 1.32 9.24 -1.23
C ILE A 199 1.97 8.25 -0.27
N LEU A 200 1.56 8.26 1.00
CA LEU A 200 2.17 7.38 2.00
C LEU A 200 1.81 5.91 1.75
N ILE A 201 0.57 5.62 1.36
CA ILE A 201 0.16 4.22 1.15
C ILE A 201 0.89 3.57 -0.02
N VAL A 202 1.06 4.27 -1.15
CA VAL A 202 1.80 3.76 -2.30
C VAL A 202 3.25 3.45 -1.91
N ALA A 203 3.90 4.38 -1.20
CA ALA A 203 5.27 4.17 -0.74
C ALA A 203 5.38 2.99 0.24
N MET A 204 4.43 2.84 1.18
CA MET A 204 4.43 1.76 2.16
C MET A 204 4.11 0.38 1.58
N LEU A 205 3.35 0.31 0.49
CA LEU A 205 3.10 -0.94 -0.24
C LEU A 205 4.34 -1.44 -0.98
N ILE A 206 5.10 -0.52 -1.57
CA ILE A 206 6.18 -0.89 -2.49
C ILE A 206 7.54 -0.93 -1.79
N THR A 207 7.91 0.14 -1.08
CA THR A 207 9.30 0.34 -0.63
C THR A 207 9.76 -0.66 0.42
N PRO A 208 9.00 -0.95 1.51
CA PRO A 208 9.42 -1.97 2.48
C PRO A 208 9.50 -3.37 1.87
N ALA A 209 8.56 -3.70 0.97
CA ALA A 209 8.53 -4.99 0.31
C ALA A 209 9.68 -5.14 -0.71
N ALA A 210 10.02 -4.09 -1.47
CA ALA A 210 11.18 -4.07 -2.35
C ALA A 210 12.48 -4.19 -1.56
N THR A 211 12.60 -3.52 -0.42
CA THR A 211 13.74 -3.63 0.49
C THR A 211 13.90 -5.04 1.02
N ALA A 212 12.81 -5.65 1.49
CA ALA A 212 12.80 -7.02 1.98
C ALA A 212 13.17 -8.04 0.89
N TYR A 213 12.75 -7.82 -0.35
CA TYR A 213 13.07 -8.67 -1.49
C TYR A 213 14.58 -8.79 -1.75
N LEU A 214 15.35 -7.74 -1.45
CA LEU A 214 16.81 -7.73 -1.60
C LEU A 214 17.52 -8.71 -0.64
N TYR A 215 16.91 -9.06 0.50
CA TYR A 215 17.50 -9.92 1.51
C TYR A 215 16.82 -11.29 1.65
N ALA A 216 15.53 -11.34 1.35
CA ALA A 216 14.73 -12.55 1.58
C ALA A 216 14.96 -13.62 0.50
N ASN A 217 15.04 -14.88 0.95
CA ASN A 217 15.11 -16.05 0.08
C ASN A 217 13.79 -16.87 0.12
N SER A 218 12.82 -16.45 0.90
CA SER A 218 11.49 -17.08 0.98
C SER A 218 10.44 -16.01 1.26
N LEU A 219 9.20 -16.25 0.79
CA LEU A 219 8.09 -15.31 0.97
C LEU A 219 7.81 -15.05 2.46
N LYS A 220 7.89 -16.08 3.33
CA LYS A 220 7.72 -15.88 4.78
C LYS A 220 8.69 -14.84 5.31
N ARG A 221 9.98 -15.00 5.03
CA ARG A 221 11.02 -14.05 5.46
C ARG A 221 10.79 -12.66 4.85
N MET A 222 10.35 -12.62 3.58
CA MET A 222 10.07 -11.37 2.90
C MET A 222 8.94 -10.59 3.59
N ILE A 223 7.83 -11.27 3.96
CA ILE A 223 6.72 -10.64 4.67
C ILE A 223 7.16 -10.13 6.05
N PHE A 224 7.85 -10.94 6.85
CA PHE A 224 8.33 -10.50 8.16
C PHE A 224 9.29 -9.30 8.07
N LEU A 225 10.25 -9.34 7.15
CA LEU A 225 11.18 -8.23 6.94
C LEU A 225 10.47 -6.98 6.44
N SER A 226 9.54 -7.12 5.48
CA SER A 226 8.78 -6.02 4.93
C SER A 226 7.89 -5.36 5.97
N SER A 227 7.13 -6.15 6.73
CA SER A 227 6.29 -5.66 7.82
C SER A 227 7.11 -4.98 8.92
N GLY A 228 8.25 -5.55 9.28
CA GLY A 228 9.17 -4.96 10.25
C GLY A 228 9.77 -3.64 9.76
N LEU A 229 10.21 -3.58 8.50
CA LEU A 229 10.74 -2.35 7.88
C LEU A 229 9.67 -1.28 7.73
N GLY A 230 8.42 -1.66 7.38
CA GLY A 230 7.28 -0.75 7.33
C GLY A 230 6.97 -0.16 8.70
N ALA A 231 6.93 -0.98 9.75
CA ALA A 231 6.73 -0.53 11.13
C ALA A 231 7.87 0.40 11.60
N LEU A 232 9.12 0.04 11.33
CA LEU A 232 10.29 0.87 11.69
C LEU A 232 10.29 2.20 10.95
N ALA A 233 9.97 2.20 9.65
CA ALA A 233 9.87 3.44 8.86
C ALA A 233 8.75 4.34 9.42
N SER A 234 7.63 3.77 9.86
CA SER A 234 6.54 4.52 10.50
C SER A 234 6.99 5.18 11.80
N VAL A 235 7.66 4.43 12.69
CA VAL A 235 8.13 4.97 13.98
C VAL A 235 9.17 6.05 13.78
N VAL A 236 10.21 5.77 12.98
CA VAL A 236 11.33 6.71 12.75
C VAL A 236 10.86 7.93 11.96
N GLY A 237 10.04 7.72 10.93
CA GLY A 237 9.52 8.81 10.10
C GLY A 237 8.57 9.73 10.88
N LEU A 238 7.71 9.17 11.73
CA LEU A 238 6.84 9.96 12.61
C LEU A 238 7.65 10.74 13.64
N PHE A 239 8.69 10.12 14.24
CA PHE A 239 9.62 10.79 15.12
C PHE A 239 10.29 12.00 14.44
N ILE A 240 10.79 11.83 13.23
CA ILE A 240 11.41 12.91 12.46
C ILE A 240 10.38 14.00 12.14
N GLY A 241 9.20 13.62 11.63
CA GLY A 241 8.13 14.55 11.31
C GLY A 241 7.71 15.41 12.50
N TYR A 242 7.49 14.79 13.65
CA TYR A 242 7.12 15.48 14.88
C TYR A 242 8.24 16.37 15.42
N SER A 243 9.49 15.86 15.50
CA SER A 243 10.60 16.58 16.10
C SER A 243 11.06 17.80 15.30
N PHE A 244 10.91 17.77 13.97
CA PHE A 244 11.31 18.85 13.06
C PHE A 244 10.13 19.65 12.50
N ASN A 245 8.91 19.40 13.00
CA ASN A 245 7.68 20.04 12.53
C ASN A 245 7.47 19.92 11.01
N LEU A 246 7.75 18.73 10.47
CA LEU A 246 7.59 18.40 9.06
C LEU A 246 6.30 17.61 8.82
N ALA A 247 5.87 17.52 7.56
CA ALA A 247 4.75 16.66 7.18
C ALA A 247 5.06 15.20 7.53
N ALA A 248 4.38 14.65 8.53
CA ALA A 248 4.69 13.33 9.11
C ALA A 248 4.59 12.20 8.07
N GLY A 249 3.57 12.21 7.19
CA GLY A 249 3.44 11.24 6.10
C GLY A 249 4.63 11.23 5.16
N SER A 250 5.06 12.41 4.69
CA SER A 250 6.22 12.55 3.80
C SER A 250 7.53 12.13 4.50
N SER A 251 7.66 12.40 5.80
CA SER A 251 8.83 11.97 6.59
C SER A 251 8.92 10.44 6.68
N ILE A 252 7.78 9.74 6.81
CA ILE A 252 7.72 8.29 6.80
C ILE A 252 8.12 7.73 5.42
N VAL A 253 7.64 8.34 4.33
CA VAL A 253 8.01 7.95 2.96
C VAL A 253 9.51 8.08 2.73
N LEU A 254 10.09 9.23 3.08
CA LEU A 254 11.53 9.47 2.93
C LEU A 254 12.38 8.53 3.79
N THR A 255 11.92 8.20 5.00
CA THR A 255 12.58 7.23 5.87
C THR A 255 12.56 5.84 5.24
N SER A 256 11.42 5.40 4.71
CA SER A 256 11.30 4.13 4.00
C SER A 256 12.19 4.08 2.75
N ALA A 257 12.20 5.16 1.96
CA ALA A 257 13.08 5.30 0.79
C ALA A 257 14.57 5.27 1.18
N SER A 258 14.94 5.88 2.29
CA SER A 258 16.31 5.84 2.81
C SER A 258 16.73 4.42 3.20
N PHE A 259 15.83 3.65 3.85
CA PHE A 259 16.06 2.24 4.14
C PHE A 259 16.27 1.43 2.86
N PHE A 260 15.50 1.69 1.81
CA PHE A 260 15.68 1.04 0.52
C PHE A 260 17.04 1.39 -0.10
N LEU A 261 17.41 2.66 -0.15
CA LEU A 261 18.68 3.10 -0.71
C LEU A 261 19.89 2.49 0.01
N ILE A 262 19.90 2.51 1.34
CA ILE A 262 20.95 1.88 2.14
C ILE A 262 21.01 0.37 1.82
N SER A 263 19.87 -0.28 1.81
CA SER A 263 19.75 -1.71 1.52
C SER A 263 20.20 -2.05 0.11
N PHE A 264 19.92 -1.21 -0.87
CA PHE A 264 20.34 -1.39 -2.25
C PHE A 264 21.86 -1.46 -2.41
N PHE A 265 22.60 -0.60 -1.69
CA PHE A 265 24.07 -0.62 -1.74
C PHE A 265 24.70 -1.77 -0.95
N ILE A 266 24.08 -2.21 0.13
CA ILE A 266 24.62 -3.23 1.05
C ILE A 266 24.19 -4.65 0.67
N SER A 267 23.09 -4.82 -0.08
CA SER A 267 22.46 -6.12 -0.34
C SER A 267 23.41 -7.14 -0.97
N PRO A 268 23.46 -8.38 -0.42
CA PRO A 268 24.27 -9.45 -0.97
C PRO A 268 23.82 -9.89 -2.37
N LYS A 269 22.52 -9.80 -2.71
CA LYS A 269 22.01 -10.13 -4.04
C LYS A 269 22.53 -9.17 -5.11
N GLN A 270 22.63 -7.86 -4.80
CA GLN A 270 23.20 -6.86 -5.71
C GLN A 270 24.72 -7.06 -5.88
N ARG A 271 25.41 -7.44 -4.81
CA ARG A 271 26.85 -7.75 -4.87
C ARG A 271 27.13 -8.94 -5.79
N TYR A 272 26.30 -9.99 -5.70
CA TYR A 272 26.42 -11.15 -6.56
C TYR A 272 26.20 -10.83 -8.05
N LEU A 273 25.20 -10.02 -8.38
CA LEU A 273 24.92 -9.57 -9.76
C LEU A 273 26.11 -8.75 -10.32
N LYS A 274 26.68 -7.84 -9.55
CA LYS A 274 27.87 -7.07 -9.96
C LYS A 274 29.08 -7.97 -10.25
N LEU A 275 29.30 -9.03 -9.48
CA LEU A 275 30.38 -9.97 -9.69
C LEU A 275 30.12 -10.87 -10.92
N LYS A 276 28.88 -11.28 -11.17
CA LYS A 276 28.51 -12.07 -12.35
C LYS A 276 28.70 -11.27 -13.64
N ASN A 277 28.27 -10.02 -13.68
CA ASN A 277 28.42 -9.15 -14.85
C ASN A 277 29.91 -8.83 -15.13
N LYS A 278 30.76 -8.71 -14.12
CA LYS A 278 32.21 -8.57 -14.31
C LYS A 278 32.88 -9.81 -14.92
N LYS A 279 32.31 -10.99 -14.72
CA LYS A 279 32.83 -12.25 -15.31
C LYS A 279 32.37 -12.47 -16.75
N ILE A 280 31.31 -11.83 -17.20
CA ILE A 280 30.78 -11.94 -18.60
C ILE A 280 31.49 -10.96 -19.54
N ILE A 281 32.08 -9.88 -19.00
CA ILE A 281 32.78 -8.84 -19.79
C ILE A 281 34.30 -9.13 -19.91
N LYS A 282 34.80 -10.18 -19.26
CA LYS A 282 36.14 -10.73 -19.46
C LYS A 282 36.08 -12.02 -20.28
#